data_63061ce5cea70b88453f336f880bdfb3
#
_entry.id   63061ce5cea70b88453f336f880bdfb3
#
_cell.length_a   1.000
_cell.length_b   1.000
_cell.length_c   1.000
_cell.angle_alpha   90.00
_cell.angle_beta   90.00
_cell.angle_gamma   90.00
#
_symmetry.space_group_name_H-M   'P 1'
#
loop_
_entity.id
_entity.type
_entity.pdbx_description
1 polymer ?
#
loop_
_entity_poly.entity_id
_entity_poly.type
_entity_poly.pdbx_seq_one_letter_code
_entity_poly.pdbx_strand_id
1 'polypeptide(L)'
;MGKKIAVVLTDYFEDSEYTEPAKAFKEAGHELTVIENEKGKTLKGKQGNAEVTVDASIDDVNPSDFDALLIPGGFSPDQLRADDRFVQFTKAFMTDKKPVFAICHGPQLLINAKALDGRKATGYTSIRVDMENAGADVVDKEVVVCQDQLVTSRTPDDIPAFNRESLALLEK
;
A
#
# COMPACT_ATOMS: atom_id res chain seq x y z
N MET A 1 -19.30 9.27 -2.77
CA MET A 1 -18.66 9.32 -4.09
C MET A 1 -17.41 8.47 -4.11
N GLY A 2 -17.18 7.81 -5.23
CA GLY A 2 -16.02 6.96 -5.39
C GLY A 2 -14.70 7.72 -5.44
N LYS A 3 -13.69 7.18 -4.79
CA LYS A 3 -12.34 7.70 -4.80
C LYS A 3 -11.50 6.92 -5.81
N LYS A 4 -10.43 7.55 -6.29
CA LYS A 4 -9.46 6.91 -7.18
C LYS A 4 -8.26 6.46 -6.35
N ILE A 5 -8.01 5.17 -6.33
CA ILE A 5 -6.97 4.56 -5.50
C ILE A 5 -5.87 4.02 -6.41
N ALA A 6 -4.65 4.51 -6.20
CA ALA A 6 -3.47 3.95 -6.85
C ALA A 6 -3.01 2.72 -6.09
N VAL A 7 -2.64 1.67 -6.82
CA VAL A 7 -2.08 0.45 -6.24
C VAL A 7 -0.71 0.24 -6.87
N VAL A 8 0.36 0.32 -6.09
CA VAL A 8 1.70 -0.01 -6.58
C VAL A 8 1.97 -1.48 -6.29
N LEU A 9 2.25 -2.24 -7.33
CA LEU A 9 2.26 -3.69 -7.28
C LEU A 9 3.23 -4.26 -8.31
N THR A 10 3.95 -5.32 -7.94
CA THR A 10 4.72 -6.14 -8.87
C THR A 10 4.62 -7.61 -8.49
N ASP A 11 5.31 -8.48 -9.21
CA ASP A 11 5.25 -9.94 -8.98
C ASP A 11 5.58 -10.33 -7.55
N TYR A 12 5.07 -11.47 -7.15
CA TYR A 12 5.24 -12.07 -5.83
C TYR A 12 4.64 -11.25 -4.69
N PHE A 13 3.60 -10.45 -5.01
CA PHE A 13 2.78 -9.84 -3.97
C PHE A 13 2.03 -10.93 -3.19
N GLU A 14 1.67 -10.65 -1.94
CA GLU A 14 0.83 -11.57 -1.19
C GLU A 14 -0.59 -11.49 -1.72
N ASP A 15 -1.10 -12.58 -2.30
CA ASP A 15 -2.34 -12.62 -3.06
C ASP A 15 -3.52 -11.94 -2.36
N SER A 16 -3.81 -12.34 -1.13
CA SER A 16 -4.95 -11.81 -0.38
C SER A 16 -4.80 -10.34 0.00
N GLU A 17 -3.57 -9.87 0.15
CA GLU A 17 -3.30 -8.46 0.52
C GLU A 17 -3.61 -7.50 -0.62
N TYR A 18 -3.74 -7.99 -1.83
CA TYR A 18 -4.29 -7.22 -2.94
C TYR A 18 -5.76 -7.56 -3.17
N THR A 19 -6.09 -8.86 -3.32
CA THR A 19 -7.42 -9.26 -3.78
C THR A 19 -8.53 -8.88 -2.80
N GLU A 20 -8.31 -9.03 -1.51
CA GLU A 20 -9.33 -8.72 -0.51
C GLU A 20 -9.57 -7.22 -0.32
N PRO A 21 -8.53 -6.38 -0.16
CA PRO A 21 -8.75 -4.93 -0.16
C PRO A 21 -9.34 -4.42 -1.48
N ALA A 22 -8.86 -4.93 -2.63
CA ALA A 22 -9.37 -4.52 -3.93
C ALA A 22 -10.87 -4.80 -4.05
N LYS A 23 -11.30 -5.99 -3.62
CA LYS A 23 -12.70 -6.37 -3.63
C LYS A 23 -13.53 -5.44 -2.74
N ALA A 24 -13.07 -5.22 -1.50
CA ALA A 24 -13.78 -4.37 -0.55
C ALA A 24 -13.91 -2.93 -1.05
N PHE A 25 -12.85 -2.38 -1.63
CA PHE A 25 -12.85 -1.02 -2.13
C PHE A 25 -13.76 -0.87 -3.35
N LYS A 26 -13.72 -1.83 -4.28
CA LYS A 26 -14.60 -1.82 -5.46
C LYS A 26 -16.08 -1.95 -5.07
N GLU A 27 -16.39 -2.83 -4.13
CA GLU A 27 -17.76 -3.01 -3.64
C GLU A 27 -18.28 -1.74 -2.98
N ALA A 28 -17.40 -0.93 -2.40
CA ALA A 28 -17.75 0.36 -1.81
C ALA A 28 -17.83 1.50 -2.85
N GLY A 29 -17.60 1.20 -4.12
CA GLY A 29 -17.72 2.17 -5.21
C GLY A 29 -16.45 2.91 -5.59
N HIS A 30 -15.29 2.47 -5.07
CA HIS A 30 -14.00 3.10 -5.40
C HIS A 30 -13.38 2.45 -6.64
N GLU A 31 -12.52 3.20 -7.32
CA GLU A 31 -11.82 2.76 -8.53
C GLU A 31 -10.36 2.52 -8.20
N LEU A 32 -9.81 1.37 -8.63
CA LEU A 32 -8.42 1.04 -8.43
C LEU A 32 -7.65 1.04 -9.76
N THR A 33 -6.46 1.61 -9.73
CA THR A 33 -5.52 1.60 -10.86
C THR A 33 -4.24 0.90 -10.40
N VAL A 34 -3.93 -0.24 -11.00
CA VAL A 34 -2.71 -0.99 -10.70
C VAL A 34 -1.56 -0.43 -11.53
N ILE A 35 -0.51 -0.01 -10.84
CA ILE A 35 0.63 0.68 -11.41
C ILE A 35 1.90 -0.14 -11.23
N GLU A 36 2.57 -0.41 -12.32
CA GLU A 36 3.87 -1.04 -12.36
C GLU A 36 4.67 -0.43 -13.51
N ASN A 37 5.74 -1.03 -13.92
CA ASN A 37 6.62 -0.48 -14.95
C ASN A 37 5.98 -0.48 -16.34
N GLU A 38 5.17 -1.50 -16.66
CA GLU A 38 4.66 -1.72 -18.01
C GLU A 38 3.16 -2.02 -18.01
N LYS A 39 2.38 -1.16 -18.68
CA LYS A 39 0.95 -1.35 -18.87
C LYS A 39 0.68 -2.64 -19.64
N GLY A 40 -0.29 -3.39 -19.19
CA GLY A 40 -0.71 -4.65 -19.83
C GLY A 40 0.05 -5.88 -19.35
N LYS A 41 1.11 -5.70 -18.57
CA LYS A 41 1.85 -6.81 -17.98
C LYS A 41 0.95 -7.56 -16.99
N THR A 42 1.08 -8.88 -16.95
CA THR A 42 0.39 -9.71 -15.96
C THR A 42 1.30 -9.96 -14.78
N LEU A 43 0.84 -9.58 -13.59
CA LEU A 43 1.55 -9.82 -12.34
C LEU A 43 0.98 -11.06 -11.66
N LYS A 44 1.85 -11.85 -11.01
CA LYS A 44 1.44 -13.07 -10.33
C LYS A 44 1.73 -12.97 -8.84
N GLY A 45 0.73 -13.34 -8.04
CA GLY A 45 0.89 -13.44 -6.60
C GLY A 45 1.80 -14.60 -6.20
N LYS A 46 2.46 -14.49 -5.06
CA LYS A 46 3.42 -15.51 -4.60
C LYS A 46 2.78 -16.86 -4.26
N GLN A 47 1.49 -16.88 -3.94
CA GLN A 47 0.75 -18.12 -3.66
C GLN A 47 0.23 -18.77 -4.94
N GLY A 48 0.32 -18.09 -6.07
CA GLY A 48 -0.17 -18.60 -7.35
C GLY A 48 -1.68 -18.55 -7.51
N ASN A 49 -2.40 -17.84 -6.64
CA ASN A 49 -3.86 -17.76 -6.64
C ASN A 49 -4.41 -16.52 -7.36
N ALA A 50 -3.58 -15.53 -7.57
CA ALA A 50 -4.02 -14.25 -8.15
C ALA A 50 -3.14 -13.85 -9.33
N GLU A 51 -3.79 -13.36 -10.38
CA GLU A 51 -3.13 -12.71 -11.51
C GLU A 51 -3.76 -11.32 -11.66
N VAL A 52 -2.93 -10.31 -11.87
CA VAL A 52 -3.38 -8.93 -11.97
C VAL A 52 -2.75 -8.28 -13.19
N THR A 53 -3.58 -7.64 -14.01
CA THR A 53 -3.09 -6.90 -15.18
C THR A 53 -2.76 -5.48 -14.77
N VAL A 54 -1.59 -4.99 -15.15
CA VAL A 54 -1.16 -3.61 -14.88
C VAL A 54 -1.99 -2.65 -15.73
N ASP A 55 -2.63 -1.70 -15.07
CA ASP A 55 -3.50 -0.72 -15.72
C ASP A 55 -2.74 0.46 -16.32
N ALA A 56 -1.61 0.84 -15.71
CA ALA A 56 -0.83 2.00 -16.14
C ALA A 56 0.64 1.86 -15.77
N SER A 57 1.51 2.47 -16.58
CA SER A 57 2.93 2.57 -16.27
C SER A 57 3.16 3.69 -15.26
N ILE A 58 4.13 3.49 -14.36
CA ILE A 58 4.56 4.53 -13.40
C ILE A 58 5.00 5.81 -14.13
N ASP A 59 5.48 5.69 -15.35
CA ASP A 59 5.92 6.85 -16.14
C ASP A 59 4.76 7.68 -16.70
N ASP A 60 3.55 7.12 -16.73
CA ASP A 60 2.39 7.76 -17.36
C ASP A 60 1.37 8.30 -16.36
N VAL A 61 1.63 8.19 -15.07
CA VAL A 61 0.70 8.63 -14.02
C VAL A 61 1.37 9.64 -13.08
N ASN A 62 0.53 10.47 -12.46
CA ASN A 62 0.96 11.43 -11.44
C ASN A 62 0.23 11.14 -10.13
N PRO A 63 0.88 11.34 -8.98
CA PRO A 63 0.18 11.20 -7.68
C PRO A 63 -1.08 12.08 -7.58
N SER A 64 -1.08 13.22 -8.24
CA SER A 64 -2.22 14.14 -8.25
C SER A 64 -3.47 13.57 -8.91
N ASP A 65 -3.33 12.49 -9.70
CA ASP A 65 -4.46 11.83 -10.35
C ASP A 65 -5.28 10.97 -9.39
N PHE A 66 -4.77 10.75 -8.17
CA PHE A 66 -5.37 9.79 -7.23
C PHE A 66 -5.66 10.41 -5.88
N ASP A 67 -6.62 9.80 -5.17
CA ASP A 67 -7.05 10.23 -3.85
C ASP A 67 -6.36 9.45 -2.72
N ALA A 68 -5.90 8.24 -3.00
CA ALA A 68 -5.31 7.36 -1.99
C ALA A 68 -4.34 6.36 -2.64
N LEU A 69 -3.53 5.71 -1.81
CA LEU A 69 -2.53 4.73 -2.24
C LEU A 69 -2.66 3.44 -1.43
N LEU A 70 -2.68 2.29 -2.11
CA LEU A 70 -2.64 0.97 -1.49
C LEU A 70 -1.31 0.30 -1.82
N ILE A 71 -0.64 -0.23 -0.80
CA ILE A 71 0.65 -0.93 -0.93
C ILE A 71 0.52 -2.34 -0.34
N PRO A 72 0.18 -3.35 -1.17
CA PRO A 72 0.18 -4.75 -0.71
C PRO A 72 1.59 -5.24 -0.40
N GLY A 73 1.67 -6.29 0.42
CA GLY A 73 2.94 -6.87 0.84
C GLY A 73 3.41 -8.03 -0.05
N GLY A 74 3.97 -9.05 0.60
CA GLY A 74 4.71 -10.11 -0.07
C GLY A 74 6.10 -9.61 -0.45
N PHE A 75 6.64 -10.08 -1.57
CA PHE A 75 7.93 -9.60 -2.07
C PHE A 75 7.82 -8.41 -3.00
N SER A 76 6.60 -7.96 -3.29
CA SER A 76 6.35 -6.82 -4.18
C SER A 76 6.99 -5.53 -3.68
N PRO A 77 6.73 -5.06 -2.44
CA PRO A 77 7.31 -3.78 -2.00
C PRO A 77 8.84 -3.81 -1.91
N ASP A 78 9.44 -4.97 -1.64
CA ASP A 78 10.90 -5.07 -1.63
C ASP A 78 11.50 -4.79 -2.99
N GLN A 79 10.85 -5.25 -4.06
CA GLN A 79 11.29 -4.98 -5.42
C GLN A 79 11.02 -3.52 -5.81
N LEU A 80 9.84 -3.00 -5.46
CA LEU A 80 9.46 -1.63 -5.81
C LEU A 80 10.33 -0.58 -5.12
N ARG A 81 10.78 -0.87 -3.89
CA ARG A 81 11.63 0.07 -3.14
C ARG A 81 12.99 0.29 -3.80
N ALA A 82 13.42 -0.63 -4.66
CA ALA A 82 14.68 -0.50 -5.40
C ALA A 82 14.57 0.47 -6.59
N ASP A 83 13.36 0.89 -6.93
CA ASP A 83 13.10 1.79 -8.05
C ASP A 83 12.62 3.15 -7.50
N ASP A 84 13.44 4.18 -7.68
CA ASP A 84 13.15 5.50 -7.11
C ASP A 84 11.85 6.11 -7.61
N ARG A 85 11.38 5.74 -8.80
CA ARG A 85 10.09 6.23 -9.31
C ARG A 85 8.94 5.87 -8.38
N PHE A 86 8.93 4.64 -7.85
CA PHE A 86 7.91 4.18 -6.91
C PHE A 86 8.09 4.80 -5.53
N VAL A 87 9.34 5.00 -5.11
CA VAL A 87 9.64 5.66 -3.84
C VAL A 87 9.13 7.11 -3.86
N GLN A 88 9.42 7.86 -4.92
CA GLN A 88 8.97 9.25 -5.05
C GLN A 88 7.44 9.35 -5.19
N PHE A 89 6.83 8.41 -5.90
CA PHE A 89 5.38 8.34 -6.03
C PHE A 89 4.73 8.17 -4.64
N THR A 90 5.23 7.23 -3.86
CA THR A 90 4.75 6.98 -2.49
C THR A 90 4.95 8.20 -1.60
N LYS A 91 6.13 8.82 -1.68
CA LYS A 91 6.46 10.00 -0.89
C LYS A 91 5.48 11.15 -1.15
N ALA A 92 5.07 11.33 -2.40
CA ALA A 92 4.13 12.40 -2.74
C ALA A 92 2.79 12.24 -2.03
N PHE A 93 2.25 11.02 -1.92
CA PHE A 93 1.01 10.77 -1.19
C PHE A 93 1.15 11.14 0.29
N MET A 94 2.28 10.77 0.90
CA MET A 94 2.52 11.09 2.31
C MET A 94 2.64 12.60 2.53
N THR A 95 3.39 13.29 1.66
CA THR A 95 3.58 14.73 1.72
C THR A 95 2.27 15.49 1.54
N ASP A 96 1.43 15.03 0.61
CA ASP A 96 0.13 15.66 0.31
C ASP A 96 -0.96 15.27 1.31
N LYS A 97 -0.62 14.46 2.30
CA LYS A 97 -1.53 14.00 3.36
C LYS A 97 -2.73 13.23 2.81
N LYS A 98 -2.53 12.51 1.73
CA LYS A 98 -3.55 11.61 1.19
C LYS A 98 -3.52 10.28 1.92
N PRO A 99 -4.65 9.58 2.05
CA PRO A 99 -4.67 8.27 2.69
C PRO A 99 -3.70 7.28 2.04
N VAL A 100 -2.92 6.58 2.85
CA VAL A 100 -1.98 5.54 2.42
C VAL A 100 -2.26 4.29 3.25
N PHE A 101 -2.47 3.17 2.58
CA PHE A 101 -2.78 1.89 3.19
C PHE A 101 -1.68 0.90 2.86
N ALA A 102 -0.94 0.46 3.87
CA ALA A 102 0.20 -0.44 3.68
C ALA A 102 0.09 -1.63 4.63
N ILE A 103 0.26 -2.83 4.12
CA ILE A 103 0.12 -4.05 4.92
C ILE A 103 1.35 -4.94 4.79
N CYS A 104 1.71 -5.60 5.89
CA CYS A 104 2.77 -6.61 5.96
C CYS A 104 4.14 -5.98 5.62
N HIS A 105 4.70 -6.30 4.44
CA HIS A 105 5.95 -5.70 3.96
C HIS A 105 5.74 -4.37 3.24
N GLY A 106 4.49 -3.96 3.03
CA GLY A 106 4.17 -2.69 2.36
C GLY A 106 4.91 -1.48 2.90
N PRO A 107 5.08 -1.33 4.23
CA PRO A 107 5.83 -0.20 4.79
C PRO A 107 7.28 -0.05 4.32
N GLN A 108 7.87 -1.07 3.66
CA GLN A 108 9.21 -0.93 3.08
C GLN A 108 9.31 0.26 2.13
N LEU A 109 8.26 0.54 1.34
CA LEU A 109 8.22 1.72 0.47
C LEU A 109 8.21 3.02 1.29
N LEU A 110 7.52 3.02 2.43
CA LEU A 110 7.47 4.19 3.32
C LEU A 110 8.83 4.45 3.98
N ILE A 111 9.58 3.38 4.28
CA ILE A 111 10.94 3.50 4.81
C ILE A 111 11.82 4.23 3.80
N ASN A 112 11.82 3.77 2.55
CA ASN A 112 12.62 4.40 1.48
C ASN A 112 12.18 5.83 1.19
N ALA A 113 10.89 6.11 1.31
CA ALA A 113 10.35 7.45 1.11
C ALA A 113 10.67 8.40 2.28
N LYS A 114 11.28 7.89 3.35
CA LYS A 114 11.59 8.63 4.57
C LYS A 114 10.34 9.27 5.19
N ALA A 115 9.24 8.54 5.14
CA ALA A 115 7.92 9.03 5.51
C ALA A 115 7.42 8.49 6.85
N LEU A 116 8.22 7.70 7.57
CA LEU A 116 7.81 7.08 8.84
C LEU A 116 8.27 7.83 10.09
N ASP A 117 9.14 8.81 9.96
CA ASP A 117 9.66 9.53 11.13
C ASP A 117 8.54 10.20 11.92
N GLY A 118 8.43 9.84 13.19
CA GLY A 118 7.39 10.37 14.08
C GLY A 118 6.01 9.76 13.88
N ARG A 119 5.87 8.73 13.02
CA ARG A 119 4.58 8.10 12.75
C ARG A 119 4.35 6.86 13.60
N LYS A 120 3.12 6.67 14.05
CA LYS A 120 2.72 5.38 14.60
C LYS A 120 2.39 4.46 13.44
N ALA A 121 2.90 3.23 13.48
CA ALA A 121 2.68 2.27 12.41
C ALA A 121 2.92 0.85 12.89
N THR A 122 2.44 -0.11 12.11
CA THR A 122 2.79 -1.51 12.29
C THR A 122 3.15 -2.12 10.95
N GLY A 123 3.65 -3.33 10.96
CA GLY A 123 4.04 -4.04 9.76
C GLY A 123 4.42 -5.48 10.11
N TYR A 124 4.89 -6.21 9.10
CA TYR A 124 5.33 -7.57 9.31
C TYR A 124 6.50 -7.63 10.29
N THR A 125 6.53 -8.67 11.11
CA THR A 125 7.50 -8.83 12.20
C THR A 125 8.94 -8.55 11.78
N SER A 126 9.37 -9.08 10.62
CA SER A 126 10.76 -8.98 10.17
C SER A 126 11.19 -7.55 9.83
N ILE A 127 10.28 -6.66 9.49
CA ILE A 127 10.63 -5.29 9.10
C ILE A 127 10.38 -4.26 10.21
N ARG A 128 9.86 -4.68 11.36
CA ARG A 128 9.56 -3.74 12.45
C ARG A 128 10.79 -3.00 12.94
N VAL A 129 11.93 -3.70 13.07
CA VAL A 129 13.18 -3.05 13.48
C VAL A 129 13.61 -2.00 12.44
N ASP A 130 13.41 -2.28 11.17
CA ASP A 130 13.74 -1.32 10.11
C ASP A 130 12.83 -0.09 10.17
N MET A 131 11.56 -0.30 10.51
CA MET A 131 10.59 0.79 10.70
C MET A 131 10.98 1.66 11.90
N GLU A 132 11.40 1.04 13.01
CA GLU A 132 11.89 1.76 14.19
C GLU A 132 13.14 2.57 13.85
N ASN A 133 14.07 1.98 13.11
CA ASN A 133 15.29 2.67 12.65
C ASN A 133 14.96 3.85 11.72
N ALA A 134 13.82 3.79 11.04
CA ALA A 134 13.33 4.87 10.19
C ALA A 134 12.54 5.94 10.97
N GLY A 135 12.47 5.82 12.30
CA GLY A 135 11.84 6.79 13.17
C GLY A 135 10.38 6.53 13.51
N ALA A 136 9.84 5.36 13.14
CA ALA A 136 8.46 5.02 13.46
C ALA A 136 8.30 4.59 14.92
N ASP A 137 7.15 4.91 15.50
CA ASP A 137 6.68 4.33 16.76
C ASP A 137 5.89 3.08 16.37
N VAL A 138 6.55 1.92 16.46
CA VAL A 138 5.95 0.65 16.04
C VAL A 138 5.06 0.09 17.13
N VAL A 139 3.81 -0.20 16.76
CA VAL A 139 2.79 -0.72 17.66
C VAL A 139 2.32 -2.08 17.14
N ASP A 140 2.38 -3.11 17.97
CA ASP A 140 1.96 -4.46 17.58
C ASP A 140 0.45 -4.61 17.73
N LYS A 141 -0.28 -4.17 16.72
CA LYS A 141 -1.74 -4.24 16.67
C LYS A 141 -2.18 -4.67 15.28
N GLU A 142 -3.40 -5.21 15.19
CA GLU A 142 -3.97 -5.66 13.91
C GLU A 142 -4.13 -4.52 12.90
N VAL A 143 -4.35 -3.30 13.39
CA VAL A 143 -4.41 -2.12 12.53
C VAL A 143 -4.01 -0.88 13.33
N VAL A 144 -3.22 -0.01 12.71
CA VAL A 144 -2.80 1.27 13.28
C VAL A 144 -3.19 2.36 12.30
N VAL A 145 -3.95 3.36 12.77
CA VAL A 145 -4.32 4.54 11.98
C VAL A 145 -3.57 5.73 12.56
N CYS A 146 -2.75 6.36 11.74
CA CYS A 146 -1.92 7.49 12.16
C CYS A 146 -2.38 8.77 11.47
N GLN A 147 -2.78 9.75 12.26
CA GLN A 147 -3.15 11.10 11.81
C GLN A 147 -4.23 11.12 10.71
N ASP A 148 -5.19 10.20 10.78
CA ASP A 148 -6.24 10.04 9.78
C ASP A 148 -5.70 9.92 8.34
N GLN A 149 -4.51 9.40 8.18
CA GLN A 149 -3.85 9.28 6.89
C GLN A 149 -3.27 7.88 6.64
N LEU A 150 -2.40 7.41 7.53
CA LEU A 150 -1.67 6.16 7.33
C LEU A 150 -2.35 5.03 8.06
N VAL A 151 -2.75 4.01 7.32
CA VAL A 151 -3.32 2.77 7.86
C VAL A 151 -2.33 1.65 7.59
N THR A 152 -1.91 0.96 8.65
CA THR A 152 -0.97 -0.17 8.52
C THR A 152 -1.48 -1.39 9.27
N SER A 153 -1.14 -2.58 8.77
CA SER A 153 -1.46 -3.88 9.37
C SER A 153 -0.29 -4.85 9.18
N ARG A 154 -0.32 -6.00 9.85
CA ARG A 154 0.85 -6.89 10.00
C ARG A 154 0.89 -8.07 9.04
N THR A 155 -0.25 -8.73 8.83
CA THR A 155 -0.35 -10.00 8.09
C THR A 155 -1.72 -10.11 7.43
N PRO A 156 -1.93 -11.12 6.55
CA PRO A 156 -3.25 -11.34 5.96
C PRO A 156 -4.38 -11.53 6.99
N ASP A 157 -4.08 -12.04 8.18
CA ASP A 157 -5.09 -12.20 9.23
C ASP A 157 -5.69 -10.87 9.66
N ASP A 158 -4.98 -9.78 9.45
CA ASP A 158 -5.41 -8.43 9.83
C ASP A 158 -6.28 -7.74 8.76
N ILE A 159 -6.46 -8.36 7.60
CA ILE A 159 -7.16 -7.73 6.46
C ILE A 159 -8.55 -7.20 6.82
N PRO A 160 -9.39 -7.90 7.58
CA PRO A 160 -10.69 -7.34 7.93
C PRO A 160 -10.60 -5.99 8.63
N ALA A 161 -9.69 -5.86 9.61
CA ALA A 161 -9.48 -4.59 10.32
C ALA A 161 -8.86 -3.55 9.40
N PHE A 162 -7.90 -3.95 8.57
CA PHE A 162 -7.25 -3.08 7.59
C PHE A 162 -8.28 -2.48 6.62
N ASN A 163 -9.14 -3.32 6.06
CA ASN A 163 -10.18 -2.87 5.14
C ASN A 163 -11.18 -1.92 5.82
N ARG A 164 -11.59 -2.25 7.04
CA ARG A 164 -12.53 -1.43 7.80
C ARG A 164 -12.00 -0.01 8.00
N GLU A 165 -10.76 0.11 8.47
CA GLU A 165 -10.17 1.43 8.75
C GLU A 165 -9.84 2.19 7.47
N SER A 166 -9.39 1.49 6.43
CA SER A 166 -9.12 2.11 5.13
C SER A 166 -10.40 2.67 4.52
N LEU A 167 -11.48 1.90 4.53
CA LEU A 167 -12.77 2.35 4.03
C LEU A 167 -13.29 3.56 4.81
N ALA A 168 -13.09 3.57 6.12
CA ALA A 168 -13.50 4.69 6.97
C ALA A 168 -12.80 5.99 6.55
N LEU A 169 -11.51 5.93 6.22
CA LEU A 169 -10.79 7.10 5.75
C LEU A 169 -11.27 7.56 4.37
N LEU A 170 -11.61 6.61 3.50
CA LEU A 170 -12.09 6.94 2.15
C LEU A 170 -13.47 7.62 2.16
N GLU A 171 -14.25 7.41 3.22
CA GLU A 171 -15.57 8.04 3.39
C GLU A 171 -15.48 9.51 3.84
N LYS A 172 -14.33 9.95 4.29
CA LYS A 172 -14.12 11.34 4.77
C LYS A 172 -13.87 12.34 3.59
#